data_dc8e5373d4bf4e6158f92e8918490464
#
_entry.id   dc8e5373d4bf4e6158f92e8918490464
#
_cell.length_a   1.000
_cell.length_b   1.000
_cell.length_c   1.000
_cell.angle_alpha   90.00
_cell.angle_beta   90.00
_cell.angle_gamma   90.00
#
_symmetry.space_group_name_H-M   'P 1'
#
loop_
_entity.id
_entity.type
_entity.pdbx_description
1 polymer ?
#
loop_
_entity_poly.entity_id
_entity_poly.type
_entity_poly.pdbx_seq_one_letter_code
_entity_poly.pdbx_strand_id
1 'polypeptide(L)'
;MGMNYIDAGMLKNAFLAGAKGLEANKEWINELNVFPVPDGDTGTNMTMTILSAAREVAAVENPTMEALARAISSGSLRGARGNSGVILSQLFRGFTKEIKTVDVITTSVLSDAFNRATETAYKAVMKPKEGTILTVAKGMADKAAELAPQTEDVLEFSEKVLEHGEYVLSQTPEMLPVLKEAGVVDSGGQGLIQVIKGCIEGLKGKVVDIDAAVTPSVSGNGAAKTATGAGSTQAADIRFGYCTEFIINAEKPADETTEQELKDYLSTIGDSLVVVADDDIVKIHVHTNDPGLAIQKALTYGSLSRIKIDNMREEHQEKLIKDSERLAAQQKAEEEAKEKKEEPRKKYGFIAVSVGEGLSEIFKGIGADYIIEGGQTMNPSTEDMLEAIEKVHAETVYILPNNKNIILAAEQAKSLSEDVKVYVVPSKTVPQGITALINFAPDLTAEENMEQMTEEMSHVKTGQITYAVRNTSIDGMEIAEGDIMGIGDSGMLAVGKNIEETAMESLRKMVDDESELVTIYYGEDVTEEDAEAFCEKARKEFTSCEFECQNGGQPIYYYMISVE
;
A
#
# COMPACT_ATOMS: atom_id res chain seq x y z
N MET A 1 -3.32 6.71 -39.41
CA MET A 1 -4.72 7.10 -39.25
C MET A 1 -4.84 7.58 -37.81
N GLY A 2 -5.36 8.78 -37.61
CA GLY A 2 -5.57 9.31 -36.27
C GLY A 2 -6.63 8.50 -35.50
N MET A 3 -6.51 8.46 -34.19
CA MET A 3 -7.45 7.79 -33.29
C MET A 3 -8.47 8.83 -32.79
N ASN A 4 -9.72 8.80 -33.29
CA ASN A 4 -10.70 9.84 -32.98
C ASN A 4 -11.56 9.54 -31.73
N TYR A 5 -11.49 8.33 -31.20
CA TYR A 5 -12.23 7.92 -30.01
C TYR A 5 -11.56 6.73 -29.31
N ILE A 6 -11.91 6.54 -28.05
CA ILE A 6 -11.59 5.34 -27.25
C ILE A 6 -12.91 4.61 -26.98
N ASP A 7 -13.01 3.35 -27.37
CA ASP A 7 -14.11 2.46 -26.98
C ASP A 7 -13.83 1.76 -25.64
N ALA A 8 -14.82 1.01 -25.15
CA ALA A 8 -14.71 0.33 -23.87
C ALA A 8 -13.58 -0.72 -23.82
N GLY A 9 -13.32 -1.43 -24.93
CA GLY A 9 -12.22 -2.39 -25.02
C GLY A 9 -10.86 -1.71 -24.94
N MET A 10 -10.71 -0.60 -25.66
CA MET A 10 -9.51 0.23 -25.62
C MET A 10 -9.28 0.85 -24.24
N LEU A 11 -10.34 1.35 -23.58
CA LEU A 11 -10.26 1.86 -22.21
C LEU A 11 -9.82 0.80 -21.22
N LYS A 12 -10.38 -0.43 -21.30
CA LYS A 12 -9.96 -1.57 -20.48
C LYS A 12 -8.47 -1.81 -20.61
N ASN A 13 -7.97 -1.93 -21.84
CA ASN A 13 -6.55 -2.19 -22.11
C ASN A 13 -5.65 -1.03 -21.64
N ALA A 14 -6.07 0.21 -21.88
CA ALA A 14 -5.35 1.40 -21.44
C ALA A 14 -5.21 1.44 -19.90
N PHE A 15 -6.31 1.24 -19.18
CA PHE A 15 -6.30 1.26 -17.72
C PHE A 15 -5.39 0.18 -17.13
N LEU A 16 -5.46 -1.04 -17.65
CA LEU A 16 -4.61 -2.15 -17.22
C LEU A 16 -3.12 -1.91 -17.51
N ALA A 17 -2.82 -1.28 -18.66
CA ALA A 17 -1.46 -0.86 -18.99
C ALA A 17 -0.97 0.28 -18.07
N GLY A 18 -1.85 1.21 -17.71
CA GLY A 18 -1.58 2.24 -16.71
C GLY A 18 -1.22 1.68 -15.35
N ALA A 19 -1.96 0.66 -14.90
CA ALA A 19 -1.66 -0.03 -13.64
C ALA A 19 -0.28 -0.68 -13.64
N LYS A 20 0.09 -1.35 -14.74
CA LYS A 20 1.44 -1.92 -14.90
C LYS A 20 2.54 -0.85 -14.99
N GLY A 21 2.28 0.25 -15.66
CA GLY A 21 3.21 1.38 -15.74
C GLY A 21 3.57 1.92 -14.35
N LEU A 22 2.58 2.04 -13.49
CA LEU A 22 2.79 2.45 -12.11
C LEU A 22 3.54 1.37 -11.29
N GLU A 23 3.11 0.11 -11.38
CA GLU A 23 3.73 -1.02 -10.67
C GLU A 23 5.23 -1.16 -11.02
N ALA A 24 5.57 -1.07 -12.29
CA ALA A 24 6.96 -1.17 -12.77
C ALA A 24 7.87 -0.06 -12.24
N ASN A 25 7.30 1.09 -11.85
CA ASN A 25 8.05 2.23 -11.34
C ASN A 25 7.85 2.46 -9.83
N LYS A 26 7.21 1.53 -9.13
CA LYS A 26 6.81 1.65 -7.73
C LYS A 26 7.98 2.03 -6.82
N GLU A 27 9.10 1.33 -6.89
CA GLU A 27 10.26 1.55 -6.03
C GLU A 27 10.90 2.91 -6.30
N TRP A 28 11.04 3.30 -7.56
CA TRP A 28 11.55 4.63 -7.92
C TRP A 28 10.64 5.76 -7.40
N ILE A 29 9.31 5.58 -7.43
CA ILE A 29 8.37 6.56 -6.88
C ILE A 29 8.49 6.62 -5.35
N ASN A 30 8.72 5.48 -4.69
CA ASN A 30 9.00 5.43 -3.25
C ASN A 30 10.27 6.23 -2.90
N GLU A 31 11.32 6.14 -3.72
CA GLU A 31 12.56 6.91 -3.53
C GLU A 31 12.36 8.43 -3.61
N LEU A 32 11.37 8.90 -4.37
CA LEU A 32 11.03 10.33 -4.47
C LEU A 32 10.24 10.84 -3.25
N ASN A 33 9.70 9.96 -2.44
CA ASN A 33 8.91 10.35 -1.27
C ASN A 33 9.82 10.77 -0.12
N VAL A 34 9.99 12.07 0.04
CA VAL A 34 10.87 12.68 1.04
C VAL A 34 10.14 13.46 2.12
N PHE A 35 8.82 13.59 2.03
CA PHE A 35 8.06 14.45 2.93
C PHE A 35 6.76 13.79 3.41
N PRO A 36 6.37 14.04 4.66
CA PRO A 36 7.06 14.76 5.75
C PRO A 36 8.09 13.90 6.48
N VAL A 37 7.90 12.59 6.47
CA VAL A 37 8.86 11.57 6.84
C VAL A 37 9.14 10.79 5.57
N PRO A 38 10.39 10.45 5.25
CA PRO A 38 10.71 9.63 4.09
C PRO A 38 10.32 8.16 4.34
N ASP A 39 9.01 7.93 4.57
CA ASP A 39 8.44 6.59 4.75
C ASP A 39 8.45 5.76 3.46
N GLY A 40 8.73 6.42 2.31
CA GLY A 40 8.96 5.76 1.03
C GLY A 40 7.79 4.91 0.55
N ASP A 41 6.55 5.26 0.90
CA ASP A 41 5.37 4.43 0.67
C ASP A 41 4.44 4.90 -0.46
N THR A 42 4.69 6.08 -1.04
CA THR A 42 3.82 6.69 -2.07
C THR A 42 3.59 5.77 -3.26
N GLY A 43 4.67 5.22 -3.82
CA GLY A 43 4.59 4.29 -4.95
C GLY A 43 3.82 3.02 -4.58
N THR A 44 4.05 2.49 -3.39
CA THR A 44 3.36 1.31 -2.86
C THR A 44 1.86 1.59 -2.68
N ASN A 45 1.49 2.67 -2.03
CA ASN A 45 0.08 3.05 -1.79
C ASN A 45 -0.68 3.26 -3.11
N MET A 46 -0.10 4.01 -4.05
CA MET A 46 -0.72 4.24 -5.36
C MET A 46 -0.85 2.95 -6.16
N THR A 47 0.19 2.09 -6.15
CA THR A 47 0.18 0.80 -6.86
C THR A 47 -0.90 -0.12 -6.30
N MET A 48 -0.98 -0.30 -4.98
CA MET A 48 -2.02 -1.14 -4.36
C MET A 48 -3.43 -0.62 -4.66
N THR A 49 -3.60 0.70 -4.70
CA THR A 49 -4.88 1.34 -5.03
C THR A 49 -5.30 1.05 -6.47
N ILE A 50 -4.41 1.25 -7.45
CA ILE A 50 -4.76 1.03 -8.87
C ILE A 50 -4.89 -0.47 -9.19
N LEU A 51 -4.10 -1.35 -8.55
CA LEU A 51 -4.22 -2.80 -8.74
C LEU A 51 -5.53 -3.36 -8.20
N SER A 52 -6.09 -2.78 -7.13
CA SER A 52 -7.44 -3.12 -6.66
C SER A 52 -8.49 -2.83 -7.74
N ALA A 53 -8.43 -1.66 -8.37
CA ALA A 53 -9.31 -1.33 -9.49
C ALA A 53 -9.04 -2.21 -10.74
N ALA A 54 -7.77 -2.48 -11.05
CA ALA A 54 -7.38 -3.29 -12.20
C ALA A 54 -7.92 -4.73 -12.11
N ARG A 55 -8.01 -5.33 -10.92
CA ARG A 55 -8.65 -6.63 -10.71
C ARG A 55 -10.13 -6.61 -11.09
N GLU A 56 -10.87 -5.59 -10.67
CA GLU A 56 -12.29 -5.46 -11.02
C GLU A 56 -12.46 -5.20 -12.52
N VAL A 57 -11.62 -4.35 -13.12
CA VAL A 57 -11.61 -4.08 -14.57
C VAL A 57 -11.30 -5.34 -15.38
N ALA A 58 -10.32 -6.13 -14.95
CA ALA A 58 -9.96 -7.39 -15.60
C ALA A 58 -11.12 -8.39 -15.60
N ALA A 59 -11.89 -8.46 -14.52
CA ALA A 59 -13.05 -9.34 -14.35
C ALA A 59 -14.25 -8.98 -15.23
N VAL A 60 -14.27 -7.79 -15.86
CA VAL A 60 -15.34 -7.41 -16.79
C VAL A 60 -15.18 -8.14 -18.13
N GLU A 61 -15.97 -9.20 -18.37
CA GLU A 61 -15.89 -10.00 -19.60
C GLU A 61 -16.38 -9.25 -20.84
N ASN A 62 -17.52 -8.56 -20.73
CA ASN A 62 -18.11 -7.75 -21.81
C ASN A 62 -18.00 -6.25 -21.46
N PRO A 63 -16.90 -5.57 -21.81
CA PRO A 63 -16.66 -4.22 -21.38
C PRO A 63 -17.65 -3.23 -22.00
N THR A 64 -18.33 -2.48 -21.14
CA THR A 64 -19.08 -1.26 -21.47
C THR A 64 -18.50 -0.10 -20.69
N MET A 65 -18.69 1.14 -21.14
CA MET A 65 -18.20 2.32 -20.41
C MET A 65 -18.76 2.37 -18.98
N GLU A 66 -20.04 2.06 -18.80
CA GLU A 66 -20.67 2.03 -17.47
C GLU A 66 -20.04 0.97 -16.55
N ALA A 67 -19.84 -0.26 -17.08
CA ALA A 67 -19.25 -1.35 -16.28
C ALA A 67 -17.81 -1.04 -15.89
N LEU A 68 -17.01 -0.52 -16.83
CA LEU A 68 -15.63 -0.12 -16.56
C LEU A 68 -15.54 1.07 -15.61
N ALA A 69 -16.38 2.09 -15.79
CA ALA A 69 -16.43 3.23 -14.89
C ALA A 69 -16.77 2.81 -13.46
N ARG A 70 -17.70 1.86 -13.28
CA ARG A 70 -18.02 1.28 -11.97
C ARG A 70 -16.83 0.50 -11.39
N ALA A 71 -16.22 -0.38 -12.17
CA ALA A 71 -15.07 -1.19 -11.73
C ALA A 71 -13.87 -0.31 -11.32
N ILE A 72 -13.52 0.70 -12.13
CA ILE A 72 -12.43 1.63 -11.81
C ILE A 72 -12.73 2.43 -10.54
N SER A 73 -13.93 3.02 -10.45
CA SER A 73 -14.31 3.85 -9.30
C SER A 73 -14.39 3.03 -8.01
N SER A 74 -15.14 1.93 -8.02
CA SER A 74 -15.37 1.09 -6.86
C SER A 74 -14.10 0.41 -6.38
N GLY A 75 -13.35 -0.22 -7.30
CA GLY A 75 -12.13 -0.94 -6.97
C GLY A 75 -11.03 -0.02 -6.42
N SER A 76 -10.83 1.17 -7.02
CA SER A 76 -9.85 2.13 -6.50
C SER A 76 -10.27 2.72 -5.15
N LEU A 77 -11.57 2.96 -4.95
CA LEU A 77 -12.09 3.54 -3.72
C LEU A 77 -11.88 2.58 -2.54
N ARG A 78 -12.22 1.29 -2.70
CA ARG A 78 -12.02 0.27 -1.66
C ARG A 78 -10.55 -0.03 -1.41
N GLY A 79 -9.75 -0.09 -2.45
CA GLY A 79 -8.33 -0.36 -2.35
C GLY A 79 -7.45 0.84 -1.99
N ALA A 80 -8.03 2.02 -1.76
CA ALA A 80 -7.27 3.24 -1.48
C ALA A 80 -6.49 3.13 -0.17
N ARG A 81 -5.18 3.46 -0.24
CA ARG A 81 -4.26 3.41 0.88
C ARG A 81 -3.44 4.69 0.97
N GLY A 82 -3.23 5.17 2.19
CA GLY A 82 -2.49 6.40 2.44
C GLY A 82 -3.07 7.62 1.70
N ASN A 83 -2.47 8.78 1.87
CA ASN A 83 -2.94 10.01 1.23
C ASN A 83 -2.87 9.94 -0.30
N SER A 84 -1.77 9.41 -0.84
CA SER A 84 -1.52 9.33 -2.29
C SER A 84 -2.51 8.39 -2.98
N GLY A 85 -2.81 7.23 -2.39
CA GLY A 85 -3.80 6.30 -2.92
C GLY A 85 -5.22 6.84 -2.84
N VAL A 86 -5.59 7.50 -1.74
CA VAL A 86 -6.90 8.15 -1.62
C VAL A 86 -7.07 9.24 -2.67
N ILE A 87 -6.07 10.12 -2.87
CA ILE A 87 -6.16 11.17 -3.89
C ILE A 87 -6.27 10.54 -5.29
N LEU A 88 -5.48 9.51 -5.61
CA LEU A 88 -5.57 8.79 -6.87
C LEU A 88 -6.97 8.18 -7.07
N SER A 89 -7.57 7.59 -6.04
CA SER A 89 -8.93 7.05 -6.12
C SER A 89 -9.97 8.12 -6.40
N GLN A 90 -9.81 9.33 -5.86
CA GLN A 90 -10.71 10.45 -6.11
C GLN A 90 -10.53 11.02 -7.52
N LEU A 91 -9.31 11.04 -8.07
CA LEU A 91 -9.07 11.35 -9.48
C LEU A 91 -9.82 10.37 -10.39
N PHE A 92 -9.70 9.07 -10.15
CA PHE A 92 -10.44 8.05 -10.90
C PHE A 92 -11.96 8.19 -10.74
N ARG A 93 -12.44 8.46 -9.52
CA ARG A 93 -13.86 8.67 -9.27
C ARG A 93 -14.42 9.86 -10.04
N GLY A 94 -13.69 10.96 -10.11
CA GLY A 94 -14.09 12.13 -10.90
C GLY A 94 -14.10 11.81 -12.39
N PHE A 95 -13.03 11.21 -12.91
CA PHE A 95 -12.88 10.80 -14.30
C PHE A 95 -14.04 9.89 -14.76
N THR A 96 -14.33 8.86 -13.97
CA THR A 96 -15.37 7.86 -14.30
C THR A 96 -16.79 8.44 -14.31
N LYS A 97 -17.06 9.52 -13.58
CA LYS A 97 -18.37 10.19 -13.61
C LYS A 97 -18.71 10.74 -14.97
N GLU A 98 -17.73 11.21 -15.73
CA GLU A 98 -17.96 11.77 -17.06
C GLU A 98 -18.06 10.67 -18.14
N ILE A 99 -17.28 9.60 -18.01
CA ILE A 99 -17.26 8.56 -19.05
C ILE A 99 -18.35 7.50 -18.93
N LYS A 100 -19.02 7.36 -17.78
CA LYS A 100 -20.01 6.27 -17.54
C LYS A 100 -21.24 6.32 -18.44
N THR A 101 -21.58 7.48 -18.99
CA THR A 101 -22.82 7.72 -19.76
C THR A 101 -22.58 7.87 -21.26
N VAL A 102 -21.34 7.69 -21.73
CA VAL A 102 -21.00 7.81 -23.14
C VAL A 102 -20.68 6.43 -23.74
N ASP A 103 -20.88 6.25 -25.02
CA ASP A 103 -20.51 5.02 -25.73
C ASP A 103 -19.03 5.00 -26.11
N VAL A 104 -18.47 6.18 -26.38
CA VAL A 104 -17.07 6.36 -26.74
C VAL A 104 -16.50 7.64 -26.10
N ILE A 105 -15.22 7.66 -25.85
CA ILE A 105 -14.51 8.81 -25.28
C ILE A 105 -13.82 9.56 -26.42
N THR A 106 -14.21 10.82 -26.63
CA THR A 106 -13.56 11.76 -27.56
C THR A 106 -12.62 12.69 -26.79
N THR A 107 -11.88 13.56 -27.50
CA THR A 107 -11.03 14.60 -26.88
C THR A 107 -11.82 15.54 -25.97
N SER A 108 -13.07 15.89 -26.35
CA SER A 108 -13.96 16.70 -25.51
C SER A 108 -14.33 15.98 -24.23
N VAL A 109 -14.74 14.71 -24.30
CA VAL A 109 -15.09 13.90 -23.12
C VAL A 109 -13.87 13.71 -22.22
N LEU A 110 -12.66 13.49 -22.79
CA LEU A 110 -11.43 13.42 -22.01
C LEU A 110 -11.15 14.72 -21.25
N SER A 111 -11.31 15.87 -21.92
CA SER A 111 -11.13 17.17 -21.26
C SER A 111 -12.07 17.35 -20.08
N ASP A 112 -13.35 17.06 -20.27
CA ASP A 112 -14.35 17.12 -19.19
C ASP A 112 -14.01 16.14 -18.06
N ALA A 113 -13.54 14.93 -18.41
CA ALA A 113 -13.16 13.91 -17.46
C ALA A 113 -11.91 14.32 -16.62
N PHE A 114 -10.88 14.92 -17.23
CA PHE A 114 -9.74 15.48 -16.51
C PHE A 114 -10.13 16.62 -15.56
N ASN A 115 -10.98 17.53 -16.01
CA ASN A 115 -11.50 18.60 -15.18
C ASN A 115 -12.28 18.05 -13.98
N ARG A 116 -13.19 17.10 -14.22
CA ARG A 116 -13.98 16.49 -13.16
C ARG A 116 -13.15 15.67 -12.18
N ALA A 117 -12.11 14.97 -12.67
CA ALA A 117 -11.14 14.27 -11.85
C ALA A 117 -10.47 15.23 -10.87
N THR A 118 -9.93 16.32 -11.38
CA THR A 118 -9.25 17.35 -10.60
C THR A 118 -10.16 17.98 -9.56
N GLU A 119 -11.37 18.43 -9.96
CA GLU A 119 -12.35 18.98 -9.02
C GLU A 119 -12.70 18.02 -7.89
N THR A 120 -12.89 16.73 -8.21
CA THR A 120 -13.25 15.71 -7.23
C THR A 120 -12.12 15.49 -6.23
N ALA A 121 -10.87 15.43 -6.69
CA ALA A 121 -9.70 15.25 -5.84
C ALA A 121 -9.44 16.48 -4.94
N TYR A 122 -9.54 17.69 -5.47
CA TYR A 122 -9.41 18.91 -4.65
C TYR A 122 -10.47 19.02 -3.55
N LYS A 123 -11.70 18.60 -3.81
CA LYS A 123 -12.79 18.59 -2.81
C LYS A 123 -12.56 17.57 -1.69
N ALA A 124 -11.84 16.49 -1.98
CA ALA A 124 -11.56 15.44 -1.00
C ALA A 124 -10.43 15.81 -0.02
N VAL A 125 -9.61 16.79 -0.36
CA VAL A 125 -8.47 17.23 0.47
C VAL A 125 -8.83 18.51 1.21
N MET A 126 -8.89 18.47 2.56
CA MET A 126 -9.29 19.64 3.36
C MET A 126 -8.37 20.85 3.21
N LYS A 127 -7.07 20.63 3.02
CA LYS A 127 -6.05 21.67 2.82
C LYS A 127 -5.14 21.31 1.65
N PRO A 128 -5.60 21.50 0.39
CA PRO A 128 -4.76 21.22 -0.77
C PRO A 128 -3.49 22.06 -0.76
N LYS A 129 -2.36 21.43 -1.08
CA LYS A 129 -1.07 22.10 -1.22
C LYS A 129 -0.66 22.12 -2.69
N GLU A 130 -0.17 23.28 -3.15
CA GLU A 130 0.44 23.38 -4.48
C GLU A 130 1.83 22.71 -4.48
N GLY A 131 2.27 22.25 -5.67
CA GLY A 131 3.49 21.48 -5.80
C GLY A 131 3.32 19.97 -5.52
N THR A 132 2.07 19.47 -5.59
CA THR A 132 1.73 18.06 -5.34
C THR A 132 1.01 17.42 -6.54
N ILE A 133 0.65 16.13 -6.45
CA ILE A 133 -0.18 15.41 -7.42
C ILE A 133 -1.41 16.22 -7.89
N LEU A 134 -2.01 17.02 -7.00
CA LEU A 134 -3.16 17.86 -7.33
C LEU A 134 -2.79 18.95 -8.33
N THR A 135 -1.61 19.57 -8.17
CA THR A 135 -1.10 20.59 -9.09
C THR A 135 -0.82 20.00 -10.47
N VAL A 136 -0.22 18.80 -10.51
CA VAL A 136 0.03 18.08 -11.77
C VAL A 136 -1.28 17.74 -12.47
N ALA A 137 -2.25 17.19 -11.74
CA ALA A 137 -3.58 16.86 -12.28
C ALA A 137 -4.29 18.11 -12.82
N LYS A 138 -4.23 19.25 -12.11
CA LYS A 138 -4.79 20.51 -12.54
C LYS A 138 -4.13 21.03 -13.83
N GLY A 139 -2.79 21.03 -13.89
CA GLY A 139 -2.08 21.45 -15.10
C GLY A 139 -2.45 20.60 -16.33
N MET A 140 -2.61 19.28 -16.13
CA MET A 140 -3.08 18.38 -17.18
C MET A 140 -4.51 18.70 -17.61
N ALA A 141 -5.42 18.99 -16.67
CA ALA A 141 -6.79 19.36 -16.95
C ALA A 141 -6.91 20.70 -17.71
N ASP A 142 -6.15 21.71 -17.27
CA ASP A 142 -6.09 23.01 -17.94
C ASP A 142 -5.57 22.87 -19.38
N LYS A 143 -4.54 22.06 -19.61
CA LYS A 143 -4.02 21.76 -20.95
C LYS A 143 -5.00 20.96 -21.81
N ALA A 144 -5.71 20.02 -21.21
CA ALA A 144 -6.75 19.25 -21.88
C ALA A 144 -7.88 20.17 -22.39
N ALA A 145 -8.33 21.13 -21.56
CA ALA A 145 -9.33 22.12 -21.96
C ALA A 145 -8.86 23.02 -23.10
N GLU A 146 -7.58 23.40 -23.12
CA GLU A 146 -6.98 24.17 -24.22
C GLU A 146 -6.95 23.38 -25.52
N LEU A 147 -6.60 22.08 -25.47
CA LEU A 147 -6.37 21.24 -26.65
C LEU A 147 -7.64 20.63 -27.25
N ALA A 148 -8.68 20.38 -26.45
CA ALA A 148 -9.89 19.71 -26.91
C ALA A 148 -10.54 20.33 -28.16
N PRO A 149 -10.61 21.68 -28.32
CA PRO A 149 -11.13 22.28 -29.54
C PRO A 149 -10.13 22.28 -30.72
N GLN A 150 -8.87 21.87 -30.53
CA GLN A 150 -7.80 21.98 -31.53
C GLN A 150 -7.51 20.67 -32.26
N THR A 151 -7.84 19.51 -31.66
CA THR A 151 -7.59 18.21 -32.30
C THR A 151 -8.69 17.21 -31.93
N GLU A 152 -9.04 16.37 -32.91
CA GLU A 152 -9.93 15.21 -32.71
C GLU A 152 -9.14 13.91 -32.49
N ASP A 153 -7.80 13.92 -32.69
CA ASP A 153 -6.95 12.77 -32.48
C ASP A 153 -6.68 12.61 -30.99
N VAL A 154 -7.28 11.60 -30.39
CA VAL A 154 -7.21 11.28 -28.96
C VAL A 154 -5.79 10.94 -28.52
N LEU A 155 -5.00 10.30 -29.40
CA LEU A 155 -3.63 9.91 -29.06
C LEU A 155 -2.72 11.15 -29.04
N GLU A 156 -2.77 12.00 -30.07
CA GLU A 156 -2.05 13.28 -30.13
C GLU A 156 -2.44 14.18 -28.94
N PHE A 157 -3.73 14.26 -28.65
CA PHE A 157 -4.26 14.99 -27.49
C PHE A 157 -3.64 14.49 -26.18
N SER A 158 -3.68 13.17 -25.94
CA SER A 158 -3.19 12.56 -24.70
C SER A 158 -1.69 12.73 -24.53
N GLU A 159 -0.90 12.62 -25.60
CA GLU A 159 0.54 12.84 -25.58
C GLU A 159 0.91 14.28 -25.22
N LYS A 160 0.21 15.28 -25.80
CA LYS A 160 0.43 16.69 -25.45
C LYS A 160 -0.01 17.05 -24.02
N VAL A 161 -1.09 16.45 -23.53
CA VAL A 161 -1.52 16.60 -22.13
C VAL A 161 -0.47 15.99 -21.19
N LEU A 162 0.07 14.81 -21.52
CA LEU A 162 1.15 14.18 -20.77
C LEU A 162 2.41 15.04 -20.74
N GLU A 163 2.88 15.53 -21.89
CA GLU A 163 4.05 16.42 -21.98
C GLU A 163 3.90 17.65 -21.09
N HIS A 164 2.71 18.26 -21.07
CA HIS A 164 2.45 19.38 -20.17
C HIS A 164 2.41 18.94 -18.69
N GLY A 165 1.86 17.77 -18.38
CA GLY A 165 1.90 17.18 -17.04
C GLY A 165 3.32 16.97 -16.53
N GLU A 166 4.23 16.47 -17.38
CA GLU A 166 5.65 16.32 -17.07
C GLU A 166 6.34 17.68 -16.82
N TYR A 167 5.98 18.69 -17.62
CA TYR A 167 6.46 20.06 -17.39
C TYR A 167 6.00 20.58 -16.02
N VAL A 168 4.71 20.45 -15.68
CA VAL A 168 4.18 20.90 -14.37
C VAL A 168 4.84 20.12 -13.23
N LEU A 169 5.03 18.82 -13.38
CA LEU A 169 5.74 17.98 -12.40
C LEU A 169 7.16 18.52 -12.17
N SER A 170 7.89 18.88 -13.21
CA SER A 170 9.24 19.45 -13.10
C SER A 170 9.29 20.77 -12.33
N GLN A 171 8.16 21.48 -12.23
CA GLN A 171 8.05 22.75 -11.48
C GLN A 171 7.65 22.56 -10.02
N THR A 172 7.27 21.34 -9.60
CA THR A 172 6.83 21.09 -8.20
C THR A 172 7.89 21.46 -7.15
N PRO A 173 9.22 21.32 -7.38
CA PRO A 173 10.24 21.78 -6.44
C PRO A 173 10.24 23.31 -6.21
N GLU A 174 9.83 24.09 -7.22
CA GLU A 174 9.74 25.56 -7.06
C GLU A 174 8.50 25.99 -6.29
N MET A 175 7.51 25.10 -6.13
CA MET A 175 6.26 25.36 -5.43
C MET A 175 6.28 24.85 -3.99
N LEU A 176 7.07 23.81 -3.70
CA LEU A 176 7.16 23.18 -2.39
C LEU A 176 8.63 23.11 -1.93
N PRO A 177 9.04 23.95 -0.98
CA PRO A 177 10.46 24.10 -0.59
C PRO A 177 11.16 22.79 -0.22
N VAL A 178 10.47 21.87 0.47
CA VAL A 178 11.02 20.58 0.89
C VAL A 178 11.43 19.71 -0.31
N LEU A 179 10.72 19.76 -1.43
CA LEU A 179 11.10 19.05 -2.65
C LEU A 179 12.36 19.67 -3.29
N LYS A 180 12.48 20.99 -3.22
CA LYS A 180 13.65 21.71 -3.70
C LYS A 180 14.88 21.39 -2.88
N GLU A 181 14.77 21.35 -1.57
CA GLU A 181 15.85 20.98 -0.65
C GLU A 181 16.32 19.55 -0.87
N ALA A 182 15.39 18.63 -1.10
CA ALA A 182 15.69 17.23 -1.39
C ALA A 182 16.14 16.99 -2.84
N GLY A 183 16.01 17.98 -3.74
CA GLY A 183 16.36 17.85 -5.16
C GLY A 183 15.50 16.87 -5.94
N VAL A 184 14.23 16.68 -5.52
CA VAL A 184 13.30 15.73 -6.13
C VAL A 184 12.00 16.41 -6.57
N VAL A 185 11.24 15.77 -7.46
CA VAL A 185 9.87 16.16 -7.82
C VAL A 185 8.85 15.48 -6.89
N ASP A 186 7.58 15.93 -6.93
CA ASP A 186 6.52 15.29 -6.16
C ASP A 186 6.30 13.83 -6.55
N SER A 187 6.42 12.93 -5.58
CA SER A 187 6.29 11.48 -5.77
C SER A 187 4.89 11.07 -6.26
N GLY A 188 3.84 11.69 -5.72
CA GLY A 188 2.46 11.44 -6.13
C GLY A 188 2.19 11.91 -7.57
N GLY A 189 2.68 13.08 -7.93
CA GLY A 189 2.64 13.60 -9.30
C GLY A 189 3.40 12.70 -10.28
N GLN A 190 4.58 12.21 -9.87
CA GLN A 190 5.34 11.25 -10.67
C GLN A 190 4.55 9.95 -10.88
N GLY A 191 3.88 9.45 -9.84
CA GLY A 191 3.01 8.28 -9.95
C GLY A 191 1.86 8.49 -10.94
N LEU A 192 1.19 9.65 -10.90
CA LEU A 192 0.14 9.99 -11.86
C LEU A 192 0.66 10.01 -13.30
N ILE A 193 1.83 10.60 -13.54
CA ILE A 193 2.50 10.60 -14.84
C ILE A 193 2.75 9.17 -15.34
N GLN A 194 3.19 8.25 -14.47
CA GLN A 194 3.42 6.84 -14.87
C GLN A 194 2.11 6.12 -15.25
N VAL A 195 1.02 6.40 -14.53
CA VAL A 195 -0.31 5.88 -14.90
C VAL A 195 -0.71 6.33 -16.31
N ILE A 196 -0.63 7.64 -16.58
CA ILE A 196 -1.03 8.20 -17.89
C ILE A 196 -0.12 7.71 -19.01
N LYS A 197 1.19 7.61 -18.79
CA LYS A 197 2.14 6.99 -19.74
C LYS A 197 1.72 5.56 -20.09
N GLY A 198 1.45 4.76 -19.08
CA GLY A 198 1.00 3.38 -19.28
C GLY A 198 -0.32 3.31 -20.05
N CYS A 199 -1.29 4.19 -19.74
CA CYS A 199 -2.56 4.28 -20.48
C CYS A 199 -2.34 4.58 -21.98
N ILE A 200 -1.49 5.55 -22.30
CA ILE A 200 -1.16 5.91 -23.70
C ILE A 200 -0.49 4.74 -24.44
N GLU A 201 0.42 4.03 -23.79
CA GLU A 201 1.06 2.83 -24.37
C GLU A 201 0.05 1.71 -24.62
N GLY A 202 -0.93 1.54 -23.72
CA GLY A 202 -2.05 0.61 -23.91
C GLY A 202 -2.94 0.99 -25.10
N LEU A 203 -3.20 2.28 -25.30
CA LEU A 203 -3.92 2.78 -26.48
C LEU A 203 -3.15 2.56 -27.79
N LYS A 204 -1.82 2.59 -27.76
CA LYS A 204 -0.95 2.25 -28.90
C LYS A 204 -0.91 0.75 -29.23
N GLY A 205 -1.61 -0.08 -28.46
CA GLY A 205 -1.73 -1.52 -28.72
C GLY A 205 -0.60 -2.37 -28.13
N LYS A 206 0.17 -1.88 -27.17
CA LYS A 206 1.02 -2.76 -26.36
C LYS A 206 0.13 -3.71 -25.57
N VAL A 207 0.13 -4.99 -25.96
CA VAL A 207 -0.60 -6.04 -25.25
C VAL A 207 0.05 -6.23 -23.88
N VAL A 208 -0.73 -6.03 -22.85
CA VAL A 208 -0.32 -6.21 -21.46
C VAL A 208 -0.80 -7.58 -21.02
N ASP A 209 0.13 -8.51 -20.78
CA ASP A 209 -0.19 -9.80 -20.18
C ASP A 209 -0.58 -9.60 -18.71
N ILE A 210 -1.88 -9.77 -18.43
CA ILE A 210 -2.53 -9.38 -17.18
C ILE A 210 -2.37 -10.45 -16.11
N ASP A 211 -2.17 -11.72 -16.50
CA ASP A 211 -2.06 -12.83 -15.55
C ASP A 211 -0.84 -12.69 -14.61
N ALA A 212 0.19 -11.96 -15.04
CA ALA A 212 1.36 -11.67 -14.22
C ALA A 212 1.17 -10.46 -13.25
N ALA A 213 0.27 -9.51 -13.55
CA ALA A 213 0.07 -8.31 -12.73
C ALA A 213 -1.06 -8.46 -11.69
N VAL A 214 -1.97 -9.39 -11.92
CA VAL A 214 -3.13 -9.65 -11.03
C VAL A 214 -2.80 -10.69 -9.96
N THR A 215 -1.72 -11.48 -10.14
CA THR A 215 -1.17 -12.31 -9.08
C THR A 215 -0.26 -11.46 -8.19
N PRO A 216 -0.52 -11.37 -6.88
CA PRO A 216 0.40 -10.70 -5.97
C PRO A 216 1.75 -11.40 -6.06
N SER A 217 2.82 -10.69 -6.38
CA SER A 217 4.18 -11.12 -6.05
C SER A 217 4.30 -11.04 -4.53
N VAL A 218 3.84 -12.08 -3.85
CA VAL A 218 4.03 -12.23 -2.42
C VAL A 218 5.47 -12.71 -2.21
N SER A 219 6.36 -11.78 -1.99
CA SER A 219 7.49 -12.01 -1.12
C SER A 219 6.92 -12.08 0.30
N GLY A 220 6.73 -13.28 0.80
CA GLY A 220 6.29 -13.53 2.16
C GLY A 220 4.86 -14.06 2.26
N ASN A 221 4.73 -15.39 2.27
CA ASN A 221 3.63 -16.22 2.75
C ASN A 221 2.18 -15.78 2.50
N GLY A 222 1.51 -16.47 1.55
CA GLY A 222 0.04 -16.54 1.52
C GLY A 222 -0.60 -16.67 0.14
N ALA A 223 -0.84 -17.89 -0.27
CA ALA A 223 -1.93 -18.44 -1.09
C ALA A 223 -2.52 -17.66 -2.29
N ALA A 224 -2.23 -18.15 -3.48
CA ALA A 224 -2.95 -17.86 -4.72
C ALA A 224 -4.40 -18.37 -4.66
N LYS A 225 -5.37 -17.51 -5.00
CA LYS A 225 -6.75 -17.92 -5.31
C LYS A 225 -6.86 -18.22 -6.80
N THR A 226 -7.21 -19.45 -7.12
CA THR A 226 -7.68 -19.85 -8.45
C THR A 226 -9.21 -19.75 -8.50
N ALA A 227 -9.70 -19.29 -9.65
CA ALA A 227 -11.11 -19.12 -9.98
C ALA A 227 -11.95 -20.39 -9.77
N THR A 228 -13.16 -20.19 -9.26
CA THR A 228 -14.21 -21.19 -9.11
C THR A 228 -14.82 -21.56 -10.45
N GLY A 229 -14.51 -22.78 -10.90
CA GLY A 229 -15.37 -23.54 -11.82
C GLY A 229 -16.00 -24.67 -11.03
N ALA A 230 -17.31 -24.68 -10.86
CA ALA A 230 -18.04 -25.80 -10.28
C ALA A 230 -17.92 -27.03 -11.19
N GLY A 231 -17.31 -28.10 -10.70
CA GLY A 231 -17.25 -29.37 -11.40
C GLY A 231 -16.41 -30.38 -10.65
N SER A 232 -17.07 -31.28 -9.93
CA SER A 232 -16.64 -32.61 -9.49
C SER A 232 -15.22 -32.79 -8.93
N THR A 233 -15.15 -33.00 -7.63
CA THR A 233 -14.05 -33.65 -6.91
C THR A 233 -13.73 -35.03 -7.50
N GLN A 234 -12.80 -35.07 -8.45
CA GLN A 234 -12.00 -36.28 -8.70
C GLN A 234 -10.56 -35.91 -8.33
N ALA A 235 -9.94 -36.75 -7.48
CA ALA A 235 -8.51 -36.66 -7.18
C ALA A 235 -7.74 -36.53 -8.49
N ALA A 236 -7.04 -35.45 -8.71
CA ALA A 236 -6.17 -35.28 -9.85
C ALA A 236 -5.12 -36.41 -9.79
N ASP A 237 -5.15 -37.28 -10.77
CA ASP A 237 -4.18 -38.37 -10.90
C ASP A 237 -2.83 -37.75 -11.29
N ILE A 238 -2.04 -37.38 -10.28
CA ILE A 238 -0.69 -36.81 -10.46
C ILE A 238 0.20 -37.93 -10.98
N ARG A 239 0.29 -38.05 -12.31
CA ARG A 239 1.02 -39.08 -13.00
C ARG A 239 2.52 -39.01 -12.68
N PHE A 240 3.10 -37.81 -12.67
CA PHE A 240 4.50 -37.54 -12.32
C PHE A 240 4.55 -36.74 -11.02
N GLY A 241 5.23 -37.30 -10.01
CA GLY A 241 5.12 -36.82 -8.62
C GLY A 241 6.05 -35.67 -8.25
N TYR A 242 7.10 -35.41 -9.02
CA TYR A 242 8.11 -34.42 -8.69
C TYR A 242 8.22 -33.33 -9.75
N CYS A 243 8.06 -32.09 -9.35
CA CYS A 243 8.48 -30.92 -10.11
C CYS A 243 9.99 -30.76 -9.95
N THR A 244 10.74 -30.80 -11.02
CA THR A 244 12.21 -30.77 -10.99
C THR A 244 12.70 -29.64 -11.87
N GLU A 245 13.38 -28.68 -11.26
CA GLU A 245 13.95 -27.51 -11.93
C GLU A 245 15.45 -27.38 -11.63
N PHE A 246 16.23 -27.01 -12.64
CA PHE A 246 17.65 -26.69 -12.47
C PHE A 246 18.20 -25.94 -13.69
N ILE A 247 19.40 -25.37 -13.52
CA ILE A 247 20.16 -24.75 -14.59
C ILE A 247 21.43 -25.58 -14.83
N ILE A 248 21.68 -25.94 -16.07
CA ILE A 248 22.95 -26.53 -16.54
C ILE A 248 23.87 -25.37 -16.91
N ASN A 249 25.04 -25.28 -16.29
CA ASN A 249 26.13 -24.43 -16.76
C ASN A 249 26.94 -25.28 -17.77
N ALA A 250 26.69 -25.05 -19.05
CA ALA A 250 27.18 -25.90 -20.11
C ALA A 250 28.70 -25.79 -20.30
N GLU A 251 29.42 -26.91 -20.45
CA GLU A 251 30.86 -26.92 -20.74
C GLU A 251 31.18 -26.51 -22.19
N LYS A 252 30.18 -26.58 -23.06
CA LYS A 252 30.23 -26.15 -24.47
C LYS A 252 28.99 -25.36 -24.78
N PRO A 253 29.06 -24.36 -25.68
CA PRO A 253 27.88 -23.58 -26.08
C PRO A 253 26.73 -24.52 -26.45
N ALA A 254 25.59 -24.29 -25.78
CA ALA A 254 24.36 -25.06 -26.00
C ALA A 254 23.61 -24.45 -27.20
N ASP A 255 23.30 -25.27 -28.17
CA ASP A 255 22.59 -24.91 -29.38
C ASP A 255 21.19 -25.60 -29.44
N GLU A 256 20.43 -25.32 -30.50
CA GLU A 256 19.13 -25.94 -30.75
C GLU A 256 19.20 -27.49 -30.75
N THR A 257 20.34 -28.08 -31.11
CA THR A 257 20.55 -29.53 -31.10
C THR A 257 20.60 -30.07 -29.68
N THR A 258 21.35 -29.39 -28.82
CA THR A 258 21.45 -29.68 -27.37
C THR A 258 20.07 -29.57 -26.69
N GLU A 259 19.33 -28.52 -27.03
CA GLU A 259 17.97 -28.32 -26.51
C GLU A 259 17.04 -29.47 -26.94
N GLN A 260 17.08 -29.86 -28.20
CA GLN A 260 16.24 -30.94 -28.73
C GLN A 260 16.61 -32.29 -28.12
N GLU A 261 17.89 -32.62 -27.99
CA GLU A 261 18.35 -33.89 -27.36
C GLU A 261 17.87 -33.99 -25.89
N LEU A 262 17.91 -32.87 -25.15
CA LEU A 262 17.42 -32.81 -23.77
C LEU A 262 15.90 -32.96 -23.72
N LYS A 263 15.16 -32.31 -24.62
CA LYS A 263 13.71 -32.45 -24.75
C LYS A 263 13.31 -33.87 -25.05
N ASP A 264 13.96 -34.52 -26.04
CA ASP A 264 13.67 -35.88 -26.44
C ASP A 264 13.91 -36.86 -25.29
N TYR A 265 15.01 -36.75 -24.57
CA TYR A 265 15.28 -37.59 -23.42
C TYR A 265 14.31 -37.37 -22.27
N LEU A 266 14.11 -36.11 -21.85
CA LEU A 266 13.29 -35.78 -20.70
C LEU A 266 11.81 -36.11 -20.95
N SER A 267 11.33 -36.03 -22.17
CA SER A 267 9.97 -36.45 -22.56
C SER A 267 9.73 -37.97 -22.39
N THR A 268 10.78 -38.78 -22.32
CA THR A 268 10.64 -40.23 -22.06
C THR A 268 10.43 -40.55 -20.58
N ILE A 269 10.82 -39.62 -19.67
CA ILE A 269 10.78 -39.82 -18.21
C ILE A 269 9.81 -38.88 -17.50
N GLY A 270 9.18 -37.94 -18.21
CA GLY A 270 8.32 -36.92 -17.60
C GLY A 270 7.40 -36.22 -18.59
N ASP A 271 6.65 -35.23 -18.07
CA ASP A 271 5.82 -34.33 -18.86
C ASP A 271 6.01 -32.88 -18.36
N SER A 272 5.17 -31.93 -18.84
CA SER A 272 5.24 -30.48 -18.49
C SER A 272 6.65 -29.92 -18.64
N LEU A 273 7.28 -30.28 -19.74
CA LEU A 273 8.69 -30.06 -20.00
C LEU A 273 8.95 -28.67 -20.57
N VAL A 274 9.87 -27.93 -19.94
CA VAL A 274 10.46 -26.70 -20.47
C VAL A 274 11.98 -26.86 -20.52
N VAL A 275 12.57 -26.73 -21.71
CA VAL A 275 14.02 -26.69 -21.94
C VAL A 275 14.31 -25.46 -22.76
N VAL A 276 15.14 -24.55 -22.24
CA VAL A 276 15.55 -23.32 -22.91
C VAL A 276 17.07 -23.22 -22.81
N ALA A 277 17.74 -23.22 -23.97
CA ALA A 277 19.18 -23.05 -24.09
C ALA A 277 19.52 -21.59 -24.46
N ASP A 278 20.55 -21.02 -23.82
CA ASP A 278 21.08 -19.70 -24.08
C ASP A 278 22.60 -19.72 -23.84
N ASP A 279 23.36 -19.81 -24.92
CA ASP A 279 24.83 -19.93 -24.97
C ASP A 279 25.42 -20.89 -23.90
N ASP A 280 25.82 -20.39 -22.74
CA ASP A 280 26.50 -21.14 -21.70
C ASP A 280 25.56 -21.77 -20.66
N ILE A 281 24.24 -21.57 -20.77
CA ILE A 281 23.27 -22.08 -19.79
C ILE A 281 22.08 -22.77 -20.45
N VAL A 282 21.58 -23.84 -19.81
CA VAL A 282 20.32 -24.45 -20.19
C VAL A 282 19.41 -24.52 -18.96
N LYS A 283 18.24 -23.90 -19.03
CA LYS A 283 17.21 -23.99 -17.99
C LYS A 283 16.31 -25.19 -18.26
N ILE A 284 16.14 -26.04 -17.26
CA ILE A 284 15.29 -27.23 -17.29
C ILE A 284 14.17 -27.09 -16.26
N HIS A 285 12.95 -27.45 -16.69
CA HIS A 285 11.81 -27.76 -15.85
C HIS A 285 11.15 -29.03 -16.37
N VAL A 286 10.90 -30.02 -15.54
CA VAL A 286 10.24 -31.27 -15.91
C VAL A 286 9.46 -31.86 -14.73
N HIS A 287 8.24 -32.35 -14.99
CA HIS A 287 7.51 -33.18 -14.04
C HIS A 287 7.87 -34.63 -14.27
N THR A 288 8.47 -35.32 -13.29
CA THR A 288 8.95 -36.68 -13.42
C THR A 288 8.75 -37.50 -12.15
N ASN A 289 8.79 -38.82 -12.23
CA ASN A 289 8.90 -39.68 -11.05
C ASN A 289 10.35 -39.99 -10.69
N ASP A 290 11.28 -39.70 -11.59
CA ASP A 290 12.69 -40.02 -11.47
C ASP A 290 13.59 -38.78 -11.64
N PRO A 291 13.54 -37.81 -10.70
CA PRO A 291 14.33 -36.58 -10.79
C PRO A 291 15.83 -36.85 -10.88
N GLY A 292 16.30 -37.95 -10.28
CA GLY A 292 17.68 -38.37 -10.37
C GLY A 292 18.15 -38.69 -11.80
N LEU A 293 17.29 -39.25 -12.67
CA LEU A 293 17.62 -39.51 -14.07
C LEU A 293 17.71 -38.21 -14.88
N ALA A 294 16.84 -37.23 -14.60
CA ALA A 294 16.92 -35.90 -15.22
C ALA A 294 18.23 -35.21 -14.87
N ILE A 295 18.61 -35.21 -13.59
CA ILE A 295 19.88 -34.65 -13.08
C ILE A 295 21.07 -35.38 -13.70
N GLN A 296 21.06 -36.70 -13.72
CA GLN A 296 22.17 -37.52 -14.25
C GLN A 296 22.40 -37.23 -15.74
N LYS A 297 21.33 -37.09 -16.52
CA LYS A 297 21.43 -36.71 -17.94
C LYS A 297 22.00 -35.30 -18.09
N ALA A 298 21.51 -34.36 -17.30
CA ALA A 298 21.94 -32.96 -17.33
C ALA A 298 23.44 -32.78 -17.01
N LEU A 299 23.97 -33.57 -16.06
CA LEU A 299 25.39 -33.58 -15.68
C LEU A 299 26.32 -34.01 -16.84
N THR A 300 25.81 -34.63 -17.90
CA THR A 300 26.62 -34.96 -19.09
C THR A 300 26.90 -33.75 -19.99
N TYR A 301 26.22 -32.60 -19.74
CA TYR A 301 26.38 -31.37 -20.51
C TYR A 301 27.16 -30.28 -19.72
N GLY A 302 27.19 -30.37 -18.39
CA GLY A 302 27.88 -29.41 -17.57
C GLY A 302 27.52 -29.53 -16.08
N SER A 303 27.99 -28.57 -15.29
CA SER A 303 27.66 -28.47 -13.85
C SER A 303 26.25 -27.91 -13.64
N LEU A 304 25.63 -28.28 -12.52
CA LEU A 304 24.25 -27.86 -12.21
C LEU A 304 24.23 -26.79 -11.13
N SER A 305 23.30 -25.84 -11.29
CA SER A 305 23.00 -24.82 -10.30
C SER A 305 21.49 -24.65 -10.12
N ARG A 306 21.07 -24.02 -9.00
CA ARG A 306 19.66 -23.76 -8.66
C ARG A 306 18.76 -24.99 -8.76
N ILE A 307 19.22 -26.12 -8.24
CA ILE A 307 18.46 -27.37 -8.25
C ILE A 307 17.31 -27.24 -7.24
N LYS A 308 16.08 -27.47 -7.71
CA LYS A 308 14.86 -27.51 -6.91
C LYS A 308 14.08 -28.77 -7.30
N ILE A 309 13.65 -29.54 -6.30
CA ILE A 309 12.83 -30.73 -6.49
C ILE A 309 11.72 -30.69 -5.45
N ASP A 310 10.50 -30.51 -5.90
CA ASP A 310 9.31 -30.45 -5.06
C ASP A 310 8.44 -31.69 -5.26
N ASN A 311 7.94 -32.27 -4.17
CA ASN A 311 6.99 -33.38 -4.23
C ASN A 311 5.56 -32.84 -4.38
N MET A 312 5.06 -32.80 -5.59
CA MET A 312 3.72 -32.25 -5.91
C MET A 312 2.57 -33.03 -5.24
N ARG A 313 2.79 -34.27 -4.83
CA ARG A 313 1.79 -35.05 -4.08
C ARG A 313 1.67 -34.58 -2.66
N GLU A 314 2.79 -34.24 -2.00
CA GLU A 314 2.83 -33.65 -0.67
C GLU A 314 2.24 -32.22 -0.68
N GLU A 315 2.66 -31.40 -1.63
CA GLU A 315 2.09 -30.06 -1.81
C GLU A 315 0.57 -30.09 -2.03
N HIS A 316 0.08 -31.07 -2.81
CA HIS A 316 -1.35 -31.22 -3.04
C HIS A 316 -2.09 -31.66 -1.76
N GLN A 317 -1.53 -32.57 -0.97
CA GLN A 317 -2.10 -32.97 0.32
C GLN A 317 -2.09 -31.83 1.33
N GLU A 318 -1.00 -31.10 1.45
CA GLU A 318 -0.92 -29.91 2.33
C GLU A 318 -1.92 -28.83 1.90
N LYS A 319 -2.09 -28.64 0.60
CA LYS A 319 -3.07 -27.70 0.06
C LYS A 319 -4.51 -28.11 0.40
N LEU A 320 -4.84 -29.40 0.27
CA LEU A 320 -6.16 -29.94 0.63
C LEU A 320 -6.45 -29.78 2.13
N ILE A 321 -5.44 -30.02 2.99
CA ILE A 321 -5.55 -29.83 4.44
C ILE A 321 -5.77 -28.34 4.74
N LYS A 322 -4.93 -27.44 4.22
CA LYS A 322 -5.05 -26.00 4.39
C LYS A 322 -6.38 -25.44 3.84
N ASP A 323 -6.85 -25.95 2.69
CA ASP A 323 -8.14 -25.54 2.13
C ASP A 323 -9.32 -26.05 2.97
N SER A 324 -9.24 -27.24 3.58
CA SER A 324 -10.26 -27.76 4.49
C SER A 324 -10.28 -26.98 5.83
N GLU A 325 -9.10 -26.66 6.39
CA GLU A 325 -8.97 -25.83 7.59
C GLU A 325 -9.50 -24.40 7.33
N ARG A 326 -9.20 -23.85 6.15
CA ARG A 326 -9.69 -22.52 5.76
C ARG A 326 -11.20 -22.49 5.55
N LEU A 327 -11.79 -23.52 4.93
CA LEU A 327 -13.24 -23.66 4.77
C LEU A 327 -13.93 -23.80 6.13
N ALA A 328 -13.35 -24.59 7.04
CA ALA A 328 -13.86 -24.74 8.41
C ALA A 328 -13.76 -23.42 9.21
N ALA A 329 -12.64 -22.68 9.06
CA ALA A 329 -12.46 -21.37 9.66
C ALA A 329 -13.41 -20.31 9.06
N GLN A 330 -13.65 -20.34 7.74
CA GLN A 330 -14.62 -19.47 7.08
C GLN A 330 -16.06 -19.76 7.53
N GLN A 331 -16.45 -21.04 7.61
CA GLN A 331 -17.78 -21.42 8.10
C GLN A 331 -17.99 -21.00 9.55
N LYS A 332 -16.97 -21.18 10.40
CA LYS A 332 -17.01 -20.74 11.78
C LYS A 332 -17.08 -19.22 11.91
N ALA A 333 -16.32 -18.50 11.09
CA ALA A 333 -16.37 -17.03 11.04
C ALA A 333 -17.72 -16.50 10.50
N GLU A 334 -18.33 -17.20 9.52
CA GLU A 334 -19.67 -16.87 9.02
C GLU A 334 -20.77 -17.17 10.03
N GLU A 335 -20.63 -18.26 10.82
CA GLU A 335 -21.56 -18.59 11.91
C GLU A 335 -21.43 -17.58 13.06
N GLU A 336 -20.22 -17.25 13.48
CA GLU A 336 -19.93 -16.21 14.49
C GLU A 336 -20.40 -14.82 14.03
N ALA A 337 -20.26 -14.50 12.74
CA ALA A 337 -20.78 -13.25 12.16
C ALA A 337 -22.31 -13.21 12.09
N LYS A 338 -22.97 -14.36 11.88
CA LYS A 338 -24.42 -14.47 11.92
C LYS A 338 -24.96 -14.36 13.35
N GLU A 339 -24.33 -15.02 14.32
CA GLU A 339 -24.67 -14.91 15.74
C GLU A 339 -24.49 -13.47 16.24
N LYS A 340 -23.39 -12.78 15.86
CA LYS A 340 -23.17 -11.35 16.20
C LYS A 340 -24.21 -10.42 15.56
N LYS A 341 -24.76 -10.74 14.38
CA LYS A 341 -25.82 -9.94 13.74
C LYS A 341 -27.17 -10.06 14.46
N GLU A 342 -27.38 -11.07 15.28
CA GLU A 342 -28.58 -11.25 16.10
C GLU A 342 -28.48 -10.60 17.50
N GLU A 343 -27.24 -10.22 17.93
CA GLU A 343 -27.05 -9.47 19.18
C GLU A 343 -27.33 -7.96 18.96
N PRO A 344 -27.91 -7.27 19.97
CA PRO A 344 -28.08 -5.82 19.87
C PRO A 344 -26.71 -5.13 19.74
N ARG A 345 -26.62 -4.16 18.83
CA ARG A 345 -25.39 -3.38 18.64
C ARG A 345 -24.97 -2.69 19.95
N LYS A 346 -23.67 -2.64 20.21
CA LYS A 346 -23.11 -1.80 21.29
C LYS A 346 -23.41 -0.33 20.99
N LYS A 347 -23.60 0.48 22.02
CA LYS A 347 -23.84 1.92 21.83
C LYS A 347 -22.65 2.60 21.19
N TYR A 348 -21.43 2.29 21.64
CA TYR A 348 -20.17 2.84 21.15
C TYR A 348 -19.17 1.72 20.86
N GLY A 349 -18.32 1.94 19.89
CA GLY A 349 -17.20 1.06 19.56
C GLY A 349 -15.98 1.84 19.11
N PHE A 350 -14.78 1.25 19.32
CA PHE A 350 -13.52 1.93 19.09
C PHE A 350 -12.60 1.07 18.23
N ILE A 351 -12.08 1.70 17.18
CA ILE A 351 -11.11 1.10 16.26
C ILE A 351 -9.83 1.94 16.36
N ALA A 352 -8.71 1.31 16.70
CA ALA A 352 -7.41 1.97 16.68
C ALA A 352 -6.51 1.34 15.61
N VAL A 353 -5.76 2.16 14.88
CA VAL A 353 -4.67 1.68 14.02
C VAL A 353 -3.40 1.68 14.84
N SER A 354 -2.71 0.54 14.90
CA SER A 354 -1.49 0.38 15.67
C SER A 354 -0.60 -0.70 15.07
N VAL A 355 0.71 -0.61 15.32
CA VAL A 355 1.71 -1.63 15.01
C VAL A 355 2.56 -1.86 16.26
N GLY A 356 2.85 -3.11 16.56
CA GLY A 356 3.49 -3.54 17.78
C GLY A 356 2.51 -4.17 18.77
N GLU A 357 2.92 -5.31 19.34
CA GLU A 357 2.06 -6.11 20.21
C GLU A 357 1.72 -5.33 21.50
N GLY A 358 2.72 -4.67 22.12
CA GLY A 358 2.52 -3.92 23.34
C GLY A 358 1.58 -2.71 23.16
N LEU A 359 1.75 -1.92 22.08
CA LEU A 359 0.82 -0.82 21.78
C LEU A 359 -0.60 -1.34 21.52
N SER A 360 -0.74 -2.48 20.85
CA SER A 360 -2.04 -3.09 20.60
C SER A 360 -2.71 -3.56 21.89
N GLU A 361 -1.95 -4.07 22.86
CA GLU A 361 -2.44 -4.45 24.19
C GLU A 361 -2.85 -3.22 25.00
N ILE A 362 -2.09 -2.13 24.94
CA ILE A 362 -2.45 -0.87 25.58
C ILE A 362 -3.81 -0.38 25.05
N PHE A 363 -4.00 -0.30 23.73
CA PHE A 363 -5.28 0.12 23.15
C PHE A 363 -6.44 -0.79 23.57
N LYS A 364 -6.26 -2.10 23.56
CA LYS A 364 -7.28 -3.05 24.04
C LYS A 364 -7.58 -2.84 25.52
N GLY A 365 -6.54 -2.62 26.34
CA GLY A 365 -6.66 -2.37 27.77
C GLY A 365 -7.45 -1.11 28.14
N ILE A 366 -7.37 -0.08 27.31
CA ILE A 366 -8.10 1.19 27.49
C ILE A 366 -9.46 1.22 26.76
N GLY A 367 -9.87 0.12 26.10
CA GLY A 367 -11.21 -0.05 25.57
C GLY A 367 -11.36 -0.08 24.05
N ALA A 368 -10.28 -0.18 23.27
CA ALA A 368 -10.40 -0.41 21.83
C ALA A 368 -10.98 -1.80 21.55
N ASP A 369 -12.06 -1.85 20.76
CA ASP A 369 -12.76 -3.09 20.38
C ASP A 369 -12.05 -3.83 19.25
N TYR A 370 -11.37 -3.09 18.37
CA TYR A 370 -10.67 -3.65 17.22
C TYR A 370 -9.38 -2.88 16.93
N ILE A 371 -8.31 -3.63 16.68
CA ILE A 371 -7.04 -3.06 16.24
C ILE A 371 -6.84 -3.42 14.76
N ILE A 372 -6.61 -2.40 13.95
CA ILE A 372 -6.15 -2.59 12.58
C ILE A 372 -4.62 -2.54 12.61
N GLU A 373 -3.98 -3.66 12.29
CA GLU A 373 -2.53 -3.69 12.17
C GLU A 373 -2.08 -2.87 10.96
N GLY A 374 -1.23 -1.89 11.18
CA GLY A 374 -0.73 -1.02 10.14
C GLY A 374 -0.15 0.27 10.70
N GLY A 375 0.40 1.08 9.82
CA GLY A 375 0.98 2.36 10.21
C GLY A 375 2.11 2.79 9.29
N GLN A 376 3.36 2.59 9.66
CA GLN A 376 4.50 3.24 8.99
C GLN A 376 4.86 2.62 7.64
N THR A 377 4.82 1.30 7.51
CA THR A 377 5.25 0.58 6.31
C THR A 377 4.10 0.06 5.46
N MET A 378 2.91 -0.07 6.04
CA MET A 378 1.72 -0.57 5.36
C MET A 378 0.47 0.13 5.89
N ASN A 379 0.01 1.13 5.14
CA ASN A 379 -1.24 1.82 5.48
C ASN A 379 -2.44 0.90 5.20
N PRO A 380 -3.38 0.76 6.16
CA PRO A 380 -4.61 0.02 5.93
C PRO A 380 -5.44 0.66 4.81
N SER A 381 -6.18 -0.16 4.09
CA SER A 381 -7.09 0.30 3.05
C SER A 381 -8.40 0.82 3.65
N THR A 382 -9.16 1.54 2.85
CA THR A 382 -10.54 1.90 3.17
C THR A 382 -11.40 0.64 3.43
N GLU A 383 -11.13 -0.46 2.72
CA GLU A 383 -11.82 -1.75 2.91
C GLU A 383 -11.50 -2.37 4.27
N ASP A 384 -10.23 -2.36 4.70
CA ASP A 384 -9.82 -2.84 6.04
C ASP A 384 -10.57 -2.10 7.15
N MET A 385 -10.80 -0.79 6.97
CA MET A 385 -11.58 0.02 7.93
C MET A 385 -13.07 -0.29 7.90
N LEU A 386 -13.66 -0.51 6.73
CA LEU A 386 -15.07 -0.91 6.60
C LEU A 386 -15.31 -2.28 7.25
N GLU A 387 -14.41 -3.25 7.04
CA GLU A 387 -14.46 -4.54 7.72
C GLU A 387 -14.35 -4.41 9.24
N ALA A 388 -13.47 -3.52 9.73
CA ALA A 388 -13.34 -3.27 11.16
C ALA A 388 -14.62 -2.68 11.76
N ILE A 389 -15.26 -1.72 11.06
CA ILE A 389 -16.56 -1.14 11.47
C ILE A 389 -17.63 -2.22 11.60
N GLU A 390 -17.70 -3.14 10.63
CA GLU A 390 -18.65 -4.26 10.69
C GLU A 390 -18.37 -5.21 11.86
N LYS A 391 -17.09 -5.53 12.11
CA LYS A 391 -16.66 -6.45 13.18
C LYS A 391 -16.92 -5.90 14.57
N VAL A 392 -16.81 -4.59 14.76
CA VAL A 392 -17.06 -3.92 16.06
C VAL A 392 -18.54 -3.97 16.45
N HIS A 393 -19.46 -4.03 15.49
CA HIS A 393 -20.90 -4.16 15.69
C HIS A 393 -21.49 -3.15 16.69
N ALA A 394 -21.23 -1.86 16.46
CA ALA A 394 -21.71 -0.76 17.28
C ALA A 394 -22.65 0.18 16.49
N GLU A 395 -23.46 0.98 17.21
CA GLU A 395 -24.29 2.04 16.62
C GLU A 395 -23.45 3.24 16.22
N THR A 396 -22.45 3.58 17.04
CA THR A 396 -21.49 4.64 16.82
C THR A 396 -20.08 4.08 16.95
N VAL A 397 -19.23 4.35 15.95
CA VAL A 397 -17.83 3.88 15.92
C VAL A 397 -16.89 5.08 15.85
N TYR A 398 -15.89 5.10 16.72
CA TYR A 398 -14.77 6.03 16.68
C TYR A 398 -13.56 5.33 16.09
N ILE A 399 -12.94 5.95 15.07
CA ILE A 399 -11.70 5.46 14.46
C ILE A 399 -10.58 6.40 14.89
N LEU A 400 -9.51 5.81 15.45
CA LEU A 400 -8.26 6.46 15.83
C LEU A 400 -7.17 6.06 14.82
N PRO A 401 -6.91 6.86 13.78
CA PRO A 401 -5.95 6.52 12.72
C PRO A 401 -4.50 6.47 13.19
N ASN A 402 -4.13 7.27 14.17
CA ASN A 402 -2.79 7.34 14.80
C ASN A 402 -1.64 7.57 13.81
N ASN A 403 -1.97 7.99 12.60
CA ASN A 403 -1.05 8.36 11.53
C ASN A 403 -1.75 9.31 10.56
N LYS A 404 -1.10 10.43 10.24
CA LYS A 404 -1.65 11.44 9.31
C LYS A 404 -1.95 10.90 7.91
N ASN A 405 -1.23 9.86 7.45
CA ASN A 405 -1.43 9.23 6.14
C ASN A 405 -2.68 8.34 6.09
N ILE A 406 -3.23 7.98 7.26
CA ILE A 406 -4.38 7.09 7.38
C ILE A 406 -5.70 7.87 7.55
N ILE A 407 -5.64 9.12 8.03
CA ILE A 407 -6.85 9.93 8.31
C ILE A 407 -7.77 10.01 7.09
N LEU A 408 -7.21 10.23 5.87
CA LEU A 408 -8.02 10.34 4.66
C LEU A 408 -8.72 9.01 4.31
N ALA A 409 -8.07 7.87 4.51
CA ALA A 409 -8.69 6.57 4.29
C ALA A 409 -9.81 6.30 5.31
N ALA A 410 -9.64 6.73 6.57
CA ALA A 410 -10.67 6.65 7.61
C ALA A 410 -11.88 7.55 7.28
N GLU A 411 -11.66 8.80 6.84
CA GLU A 411 -12.74 9.69 6.40
C GLU A 411 -13.46 9.15 5.15
N GLN A 412 -12.74 8.47 4.26
CA GLN A 412 -13.35 7.81 3.13
C GLN A 412 -14.22 6.62 3.56
N ALA A 413 -13.76 5.78 4.50
CA ALA A 413 -14.56 4.70 5.08
C ALA A 413 -15.82 5.23 5.76
N LYS A 414 -15.70 6.31 6.56
CA LYS A 414 -16.84 7.02 7.15
C LYS A 414 -17.86 7.44 6.08
N SER A 415 -17.41 7.97 4.94
CA SER A 415 -18.30 8.40 3.86
C SER A 415 -19.02 7.26 3.14
N LEU A 416 -18.51 6.03 3.25
CA LEU A 416 -19.06 4.82 2.64
C LEU A 416 -19.91 4.00 3.62
N SER A 417 -19.84 4.30 4.92
CA SER A 417 -20.63 3.64 5.96
C SER A 417 -22.04 4.26 6.01
N GLU A 418 -23.07 3.50 5.61
CA GLU A 418 -24.45 3.98 5.57
C GLU A 418 -25.24 3.63 6.85
N ASP A 419 -24.90 2.49 7.50
CA ASP A 419 -25.68 1.90 8.60
C ASP A 419 -25.12 2.19 10.00
N VAL A 420 -23.93 2.77 10.09
CA VAL A 420 -23.20 3.04 11.33
C VAL A 420 -22.75 4.50 11.37
N LYS A 421 -22.93 5.17 12.50
CA LYS A 421 -22.43 6.53 12.69
C LYS A 421 -20.93 6.49 12.99
N VAL A 422 -20.11 6.93 12.06
CA VAL A 422 -18.65 6.87 12.19
C VAL A 422 -18.07 8.26 12.47
N TYR A 423 -17.20 8.33 13.48
CA TYR A 423 -16.39 9.50 13.82
C TYR A 423 -14.91 9.16 13.63
N VAL A 424 -14.18 10.01 12.95
CA VAL A 424 -12.73 9.89 12.79
C VAL A 424 -12.07 10.90 13.72
N VAL A 425 -11.46 10.42 14.78
CA VAL A 425 -10.64 11.23 15.69
C VAL A 425 -9.31 11.48 15.00
N PRO A 426 -8.92 12.74 14.68
CA PRO A 426 -7.81 13.02 13.78
C PRO A 426 -6.43 12.86 14.42
N SER A 427 -6.22 11.76 15.17
CA SER A 427 -4.94 11.42 15.80
C SER A 427 -3.86 11.14 14.74
N LYS A 428 -2.72 11.78 14.90
CA LYS A 428 -1.58 11.68 13.96
C LYS A 428 -0.49 10.77 14.48
N THR A 429 -0.54 10.44 15.75
CA THR A 429 0.44 9.61 16.45
C THR A 429 -0.28 8.67 17.41
N VAL A 430 0.38 7.58 17.78
CA VAL A 430 -0.14 6.61 18.75
C VAL A 430 -0.41 7.25 20.12
N PRO A 431 0.50 8.05 20.70
CA PRO A 431 0.21 8.75 21.96
C PRO A 431 -1.05 9.61 21.91
N GLN A 432 -1.25 10.40 20.83
CA GLN A 432 -2.48 11.18 20.65
C GLN A 432 -3.73 10.30 20.65
N GLY A 433 -3.67 9.13 20.02
CA GLY A 433 -4.79 8.18 20.02
C GLY A 433 -5.07 7.59 21.40
N ILE A 434 -4.04 7.29 22.18
CA ILE A 434 -4.17 6.78 23.55
C ILE A 434 -4.86 7.83 24.42
N THR A 435 -4.35 9.06 24.44
CA THR A 435 -4.95 10.17 25.21
C THR A 435 -6.37 10.45 24.78
N ALA A 436 -6.66 10.47 23.46
CA ALA A 436 -8.01 10.63 22.95
C ALA A 436 -8.96 9.54 23.51
N LEU A 437 -8.56 8.27 23.46
CA LEU A 437 -9.41 7.16 23.89
C LEU A 437 -9.65 7.14 25.40
N ILE A 438 -8.64 7.47 26.21
CA ILE A 438 -8.76 7.56 27.68
C ILE A 438 -9.77 8.65 28.08
N ASN A 439 -9.86 9.73 27.31
CA ASN A 439 -10.75 10.86 27.59
C ASN A 439 -12.19 10.68 27.03
N PHE A 440 -12.54 9.49 26.55
CA PHE A 440 -13.91 9.18 26.18
C PHE A 440 -14.80 9.06 27.43
N ALA A 441 -15.93 9.77 27.42
CA ALA A 441 -16.90 9.77 28.53
C ALA A 441 -18.27 9.19 28.08
N PRO A 442 -18.70 8.03 28.61
CA PRO A 442 -19.93 7.36 28.18
C PRO A 442 -21.22 8.18 28.37
N ASP A 443 -21.19 9.17 29.28
CA ASP A 443 -22.32 10.03 29.62
C ASP A 443 -22.51 11.20 28.65
N LEU A 444 -21.51 11.49 27.81
CA LEU A 444 -21.58 12.54 26.80
C LEU A 444 -22.22 12.03 25.50
N THR A 445 -22.68 12.98 24.69
CA THR A 445 -23.12 12.67 23.32
C THR A 445 -21.91 12.30 22.44
N ALA A 446 -22.19 11.74 21.27
CA ALA A 446 -21.12 11.35 20.35
C ALA A 446 -20.35 12.57 19.83
N GLU A 447 -21.02 13.70 19.63
CA GLU A 447 -20.42 14.95 19.21
C GLU A 447 -19.55 15.56 20.31
N GLU A 448 -20.05 15.61 21.54
CA GLU A 448 -19.30 16.14 22.70
C GLU A 448 -18.05 15.29 22.96
N ASN A 449 -18.15 13.96 22.85
CA ASN A 449 -16.99 13.08 22.93
C ASN A 449 -15.97 13.35 21.83
N MET A 450 -16.43 13.56 20.59
CA MET A 450 -15.55 13.87 19.48
C MET A 450 -14.76 15.18 19.72
N GLU A 451 -15.43 16.21 20.25
CA GLU A 451 -14.82 17.50 20.61
C GLU A 451 -13.81 17.29 21.75
N GLN A 452 -14.20 16.64 22.84
CA GLN A 452 -13.34 16.37 23.99
C GLN A 452 -12.11 15.55 23.62
N MET A 453 -12.27 14.43 22.93
CA MET A 453 -11.17 13.57 22.49
C MET A 453 -10.19 14.35 21.58
N THR A 454 -10.71 15.23 20.72
CA THR A 454 -9.89 16.04 19.81
C THR A 454 -9.15 17.16 20.57
N GLU A 455 -9.77 17.77 21.55
CA GLU A 455 -9.15 18.80 22.39
C GLU A 455 -8.02 18.21 23.23
N GLU A 456 -8.29 17.14 23.97
CA GLU A 456 -7.32 16.51 24.87
C GLU A 456 -6.09 15.98 24.12
N MET A 457 -6.28 15.29 22.99
CA MET A 457 -5.15 14.81 22.19
C MET A 457 -4.29 15.94 21.60
N SER A 458 -4.84 17.17 21.50
CA SER A 458 -4.10 18.30 20.94
C SER A 458 -3.01 18.83 21.88
N HIS A 459 -3.11 18.54 23.16
CA HIS A 459 -2.12 18.88 24.18
C HIS A 459 -0.92 17.93 24.19
N VAL A 460 -1.05 16.77 23.58
CA VAL A 460 0.00 15.74 23.52
C VAL A 460 1.09 16.15 22.52
N LYS A 461 2.29 16.35 23.01
CA LYS A 461 3.50 16.50 22.18
C LYS A 461 4.11 15.11 21.95
N THR A 462 4.36 14.74 20.70
CA THR A 462 4.93 13.45 20.37
C THR A 462 6.32 13.57 19.78
N GLY A 463 7.27 12.74 20.28
CA GLY A 463 8.60 12.55 19.72
C GLY A 463 8.76 11.09 19.24
N GLN A 464 9.36 10.90 18.07
CA GLN A 464 9.62 9.59 17.48
C GLN A 464 11.11 9.46 17.19
N ILE A 465 11.77 8.48 17.79
CA ILE A 465 13.20 8.23 17.64
C ILE A 465 13.38 7.06 16.67
N THR A 466 14.03 7.31 15.55
CA THR A 466 14.24 6.35 14.45
C THR A 466 15.61 6.55 13.80
N TYR A 467 15.88 5.84 12.73
CA TYR A 467 17.11 5.95 11.95
C TYR A 467 16.86 6.44 10.52
N ALA A 468 17.85 7.08 9.95
CA ALA A 468 17.82 7.54 8.56
C ALA A 468 18.16 6.40 7.60
N VAL A 469 17.28 6.14 6.63
CA VAL A 469 17.48 5.10 5.60
C VAL A 469 18.29 5.59 4.39
N ARG A 470 18.61 6.89 4.34
CA ARG A 470 19.40 7.53 3.26
C ARG A 470 19.93 8.88 3.71
N ASN A 471 20.91 9.41 2.96
CA ASN A 471 21.38 10.78 3.13
C ASN A 471 20.26 11.77 2.73
N THR A 472 19.98 12.76 3.57
CA THR A 472 18.98 13.79 3.31
C THR A 472 19.31 15.08 4.10
N SER A 473 18.57 16.15 3.85
CA SER A 473 18.61 17.38 4.67
C SER A 473 17.18 17.77 5.00
N ILE A 474 16.89 17.97 6.28
CA ILE A 474 15.55 18.35 6.77
C ILE A 474 15.73 19.48 7.80
N ASP A 475 14.93 20.54 7.67
CA ASP A 475 14.97 21.72 8.57
C ASP A 475 16.39 22.33 8.72
N GLY A 476 17.21 22.24 7.66
CA GLY A 476 18.60 22.73 7.64
C GLY A 476 19.63 21.84 8.35
N MET A 477 19.24 20.66 8.81
CA MET A 477 20.11 19.64 9.39
C MET A 477 20.52 18.63 8.32
N GLU A 478 21.83 18.41 8.17
CA GLU A 478 22.36 17.33 7.33
C GLU A 478 22.21 16.00 8.07
N ILE A 479 21.67 15.00 7.41
CA ILE A 479 21.36 13.68 7.94
C ILE A 479 22.04 12.66 7.03
N ALA A 480 22.94 11.86 7.57
CA ALA A 480 23.57 10.76 6.86
C ALA A 480 22.78 9.46 7.07
N GLU A 481 22.86 8.54 6.12
CA GLU A 481 22.33 7.19 6.25
C GLU A 481 22.84 6.53 7.54
N GLY A 482 21.94 5.97 8.34
CA GLY A 482 22.22 5.37 9.64
C GLY A 482 22.29 6.35 10.82
N ASP A 483 22.09 7.67 10.59
CA ASP A 483 21.95 8.62 11.69
C ASP A 483 20.65 8.37 12.46
N ILE A 484 20.69 8.64 13.75
CA ILE A 484 19.49 8.59 14.61
C ILE A 484 18.80 9.94 14.56
N MET A 485 17.51 9.90 14.33
CA MET A 485 16.65 11.08 14.20
C MET A 485 15.61 11.11 15.30
N GLY A 486 15.41 12.27 15.91
CA GLY A 486 14.26 12.59 16.74
C GLY A 486 13.30 13.47 15.94
N ILE A 487 12.10 12.98 15.69
CA ILE A 487 11.08 13.65 14.88
C ILE A 487 9.93 14.05 15.80
N GLY A 488 9.55 15.32 15.79
CA GLY A 488 8.42 15.86 16.55
C GLY A 488 7.22 16.20 15.68
N ASP A 489 6.16 16.68 16.30
CA ASP A 489 4.91 17.08 15.63
C ASP A 489 5.13 18.17 14.57
N SER A 490 6.07 19.08 14.78
CA SER A 490 6.33 20.25 13.93
C SER A 490 7.61 20.16 13.09
N GLY A 491 8.39 19.08 13.21
CA GLY A 491 9.63 18.90 12.46
C GLY A 491 10.72 18.14 13.21
N MET A 492 11.98 18.35 12.80
CA MET A 492 13.13 17.64 13.35
C MET A 492 13.49 18.17 14.76
N LEU A 493 13.50 17.27 15.74
CA LEU A 493 13.93 17.58 17.10
C LEU A 493 15.45 17.46 17.26
N ALA A 494 16.03 16.32 16.85
CA ALA A 494 17.45 16.05 17.03
C ALA A 494 17.98 15.11 15.94
N VAL A 495 19.28 15.21 15.66
CA VAL A 495 20.02 14.27 14.80
C VAL A 495 21.33 13.91 15.51
N GLY A 496 21.63 12.62 15.59
CA GLY A 496 22.83 12.12 16.28
C GLY A 496 23.26 10.75 15.80
N LYS A 497 24.23 10.18 16.49
CA LYS A 497 24.75 8.83 16.20
C LYS A 497 24.37 7.81 17.27
N ASN A 498 23.84 8.27 18.39
CA ASN A 498 23.50 7.44 19.54
C ASN A 498 22.01 7.61 19.89
N ILE A 499 21.31 6.49 20.08
CA ILE A 499 19.86 6.46 20.32
C ILE A 499 19.50 7.24 21.59
N GLU A 500 20.18 6.94 22.71
CA GLU A 500 19.88 7.54 24.00
C GLU A 500 20.15 9.05 24.02
N GLU A 501 21.29 9.49 23.45
CA GLU A 501 21.65 10.90 23.38
C GLU A 501 20.67 11.68 22.52
N THR A 502 20.28 11.14 21.36
CA THR A 502 19.31 11.77 20.44
C THR A 502 17.91 11.82 21.06
N ALA A 503 17.50 10.77 21.78
CA ALA A 503 16.24 10.74 22.51
C ALA A 503 16.22 11.77 23.63
N MET A 504 17.31 11.91 24.38
CA MET A 504 17.44 12.89 25.46
C MET A 504 17.42 14.34 24.91
N GLU A 505 18.10 14.59 23.78
CA GLU A 505 18.08 15.90 23.15
C GLU A 505 16.69 16.25 22.62
N SER A 506 15.96 15.25 22.10
CA SER A 506 14.57 15.41 21.69
C SER A 506 13.68 15.77 22.87
N LEU A 507 13.81 15.07 24.01
CA LEU A 507 13.08 15.38 25.24
C LEU A 507 13.32 16.84 25.72
N ARG A 508 14.57 17.32 25.65
CA ARG A 508 14.91 18.71 26.04
C ARG A 508 14.18 19.76 25.22
N LYS A 509 13.76 19.42 23.99
CA LYS A 509 12.99 20.30 23.11
C LYS A 509 11.48 20.16 23.27
N MET A 510 11.03 19.03 23.84
CA MET A 510 9.60 18.73 24.01
C MET A 510 9.08 19.16 25.39
N VAL A 511 9.88 18.91 26.43
CA VAL A 511 9.50 19.21 27.82
C VAL A 511 9.63 20.71 28.08
N ASP A 512 8.60 21.30 28.67
CA ASP A 512 8.54 22.69 29.11
C ASP A 512 7.97 22.82 30.55
N ASP A 513 7.73 24.03 31.00
CA ASP A 513 7.27 24.31 32.37
C ASP A 513 5.81 23.84 32.63
N GLU A 514 5.04 23.51 31.58
CA GLU A 514 3.66 23.05 31.64
C GLU A 514 3.58 21.51 31.56
N SER A 515 4.69 20.84 31.28
CA SER A 515 4.75 19.37 31.11
C SER A 515 4.74 18.67 32.47
N GLU A 516 3.79 17.74 32.66
CA GLU A 516 3.58 17.00 33.91
C GLU A 516 3.89 15.50 33.76
N LEU A 517 3.57 14.88 32.61
CA LEU A 517 3.75 13.46 32.36
C LEU A 517 4.58 13.21 31.09
N VAL A 518 5.52 12.29 31.17
CA VAL A 518 6.28 11.77 30.03
C VAL A 518 6.13 10.27 29.97
N THR A 519 5.53 9.76 28.89
CA THR A 519 5.44 8.33 28.64
C THR A 519 6.38 7.92 27.51
N ILE A 520 7.23 6.93 27.74
CA ILE A 520 8.19 6.39 26.78
C ILE A 520 7.76 4.97 26.38
N TYR A 521 7.40 4.80 25.11
CA TYR A 521 7.09 3.50 24.54
C TYR A 521 8.31 3.00 23.77
N TYR A 522 8.95 1.91 24.25
CA TYR A 522 10.12 1.34 23.56
C TYR A 522 9.73 0.29 22.51
N GLY A 523 10.47 0.28 21.40
CA GLY A 523 10.25 -0.59 20.26
C GLY A 523 10.95 -1.95 20.40
N GLU A 524 10.76 -2.81 19.40
CA GLU A 524 11.29 -4.17 19.36
C GLU A 524 12.82 -4.25 19.36
N ASP A 525 13.50 -3.21 18.87
CA ASP A 525 14.97 -3.11 18.81
C ASP A 525 15.61 -2.54 20.09
N VAL A 526 14.82 -2.29 21.15
CA VAL A 526 15.28 -1.77 22.44
C VAL A 526 14.96 -2.78 23.53
N THR A 527 15.97 -3.13 24.34
CA THR A 527 15.75 -4.03 25.49
C THR A 527 15.04 -3.30 26.64
N GLU A 528 14.31 -4.01 27.46
CA GLU A 528 13.66 -3.46 28.65
C GLU A 528 14.68 -2.79 29.58
N GLU A 529 15.87 -3.41 29.74
CA GLU A 529 16.96 -2.88 30.58
C GLU A 529 17.46 -1.52 30.06
N ASP A 530 17.65 -1.37 28.73
CA ASP A 530 18.10 -0.11 28.12
C ASP A 530 17.00 0.96 28.21
N ALA A 531 15.74 0.58 28.04
CA ALA A 531 14.61 1.49 28.16
C ALA A 531 14.43 2.01 29.59
N GLU A 532 14.52 1.13 30.58
CA GLU A 532 14.46 1.52 31.98
C GLU A 532 15.64 2.43 32.37
N ALA A 533 16.86 2.13 31.90
CA ALA A 533 18.03 2.96 32.14
C ALA A 533 17.87 4.37 31.54
N PHE A 534 17.33 4.45 30.33
CA PHE A 534 17.01 5.73 29.70
C PHE A 534 15.94 6.51 30.48
N CYS A 535 14.86 5.86 30.88
CA CYS A 535 13.81 6.44 31.72
C CYS A 535 14.36 7.00 33.04
N GLU A 536 15.21 6.23 33.73
CA GLU A 536 15.83 6.66 34.97
C GLU A 536 16.76 7.87 34.79
N LYS A 537 17.43 7.98 33.64
CA LYS A 537 18.27 9.12 33.29
C LYS A 537 17.41 10.35 33.00
N ALA A 538 16.34 10.19 32.23
CA ALA A 538 15.40 11.27 31.92
C ALA A 538 14.70 11.78 33.18
N ARG A 539 14.26 10.91 34.09
CA ARG A 539 13.63 11.24 35.38
C ARG A 539 14.57 12.05 36.30
N LYS A 540 15.89 11.82 36.23
CA LYS A 540 16.86 12.60 36.98
C LYS A 540 17.08 14.01 36.41
N GLU A 541 16.93 14.18 35.10
CA GLU A 541 17.08 15.48 34.43
C GLU A 541 15.81 16.32 34.54
N PHE A 542 14.64 15.71 34.32
CA PHE A 542 13.34 16.39 34.30
C PHE A 542 12.55 16.09 35.60
N THR A 543 12.95 16.67 36.69
CA THR A 543 12.41 16.36 38.02
C THR A 543 10.99 16.90 38.27
N SER A 544 10.46 17.75 37.36
CA SER A 544 9.09 18.29 37.42
C SER A 544 8.06 17.33 36.77
N CYS A 545 8.50 16.35 36.00
CA CYS A 545 7.61 15.44 35.29
C CYS A 545 7.61 14.04 35.93
N GLU A 546 6.46 13.37 35.88
CA GLU A 546 6.36 11.93 36.10
C GLU A 546 6.78 11.19 34.82
N PHE A 547 7.42 10.03 34.98
CA PHE A 547 7.89 9.23 33.84
C PHE A 547 7.34 7.82 33.90
N GLU A 548 6.73 7.39 32.80
CA GLU A 548 6.31 6.01 32.57
C GLU A 548 7.13 5.37 31.44
N CYS A 549 7.47 4.10 31.60
CA CYS A 549 8.14 3.30 30.56
C CYS A 549 7.27 2.11 30.22
N GLN A 550 6.87 2.00 28.96
CA GLN A 550 5.94 0.99 28.50
C GLN A 550 6.54 0.22 27.31
N ASN A 551 6.33 -1.09 27.29
CA ASN A 551 6.70 -1.88 26.11
C ASN A 551 5.69 -1.59 25.00
N GLY A 552 6.12 -0.94 23.92
CA GLY A 552 5.29 -0.73 22.73
C GLY A 552 5.45 -1.84 21.71
N GLY A 553 6.65 -2.45 21.63
CA GLY A 553 6.98 -3.49 20.65
C GLY A 553 6.84 -3.03 19.18
N GLN A 554 6.84 -1.71 18.95
CA GLN A 554 6.74 -1.16 17.60
C GLN A 554 8.04 -1.34 16.81
N PRO A 555 7.97 -1.70 15.51
CA PRO A 555 9.12 -1.72 14.62
C PRO A 555 9.54 -0.30 14.22
N ILE A 556 10.75 -0.13 13.71
CA ILE A 556 11.31 1.11 13.11
C ILE A 556 11.62 2.20 14.13
N TYR A 557 10.78 2.39 15.14
CA TYR A 557 10.99 3.39 16.17
C TYR A 557 11.58 2.77 17.44
N TYR A 558 12.78 3.20 17.78
CA TYR A 558 13.41 2.84 19.05
C TYR A 558 12.58 3.30 20.24
N TYR A 559 12.11 4.56 20.16
CA TYR A 559 11.21 5.14 21.15
C TYR A 559 10.12 5.96 20.49
N MET A 560 8.90 5.85 21.01
CA MET A 560 7.85 6.86 20.87
C MET A 560 7.67 7.53 22.22
N ILE A 561 7.64 8.85 22.24
CA ILE A 561 7.62 9.66 23.48
C ILE A 561 6.38 10.52 23.45
N SER A 562 5.57 10.44 24.50
CA SER A 562 4.48 11.37 24.81
C SER A 562 4.95 12.34 25.86
N VAL A 563 4.63 13.62 25.69
CA VAL A 563 4.80 14.66 26.72
C VAL A 563 3.48 15.41 26.84
N GLU A 564 2.93 15.39 28.06
CA GLU A 564 1.63 15.95 28.44
C GLU A 564 1.74 16.92 29.60
#